data_b6d303495af978fd1ff2f96f548b4912
#
_entry.id   b6d303495af978fd1ff2f96f548b4912
#
_cell.length_a   1.000
_cell.length_b   1.000
_cell.length_c   1.000
_cell.angle_alpha   90.00
_cell.angle_beta   90.00
_cell.angle_gamma   90.00
#
_symmetry.space_group_name_H-M   'P 1'
#
loop_
_entity.id
_entity.type
_entity.pdbx_description
1 polymer ?
#
loop_
_entity_poly.entity_id
_entity_poly.type
_entity_poly.pdbx_seq_one_letter_code
_entity_poly.pdbx_strand_id
1 'polypeptide(L)'
;LPTLKPIMVIQFILSAGHLTPMYYSILARAGYFPIAELESFRKFGTRLQGHPSVRKGLPGVFQAAGSLGQGLSVAIGAALAKKADNDPHRVYVLCGDGETEEGQIWEAALFGAHHKVDNVIAMTDWNRQQIDGTTEDVAGLGDLETKWKAFGWDVFVADGHDMDKILEAFAQ
;
A
#
# COMPACT_ATOMS: atom_id res chain seq x y z
N LEU A 1 5.30 4.96 -31.41
CA LEU A 1 4.74 4.64 -30.09
C LEU A 1 3.88 5.82 -29.67
N PRO A 2 2.61 5.64 -29.29
CA PRO A 2 1.84 6.74 -28.75
C PRO A 2 2.56 7.22 -27.49
N THR A 3 2.84 8.51 -27.42
CA THR A 3 3.35 9.16 -26.21
C THR A 3 2.33 8.92 -25.10
N LEU A 4 2.63 7.98 -24.21
CA LEU A 4 1.90 7.85 -22.97
C LEU A 4 2.04 9.20 -22.26
N LYS A 5 0.97 9.99 -22.26
CA LYS A 5 0.90 11.14 -21.34
C LYS A 5 1.17 10.58 -19.95
N PRO A 6 2.08 11.15 -19.17
CA PRO A 6 2.23 10.75 -17.79
C PRO A 6 0.86 10.85 -17.15
N ILE A 7 0.34 9.73 -16.66
CA ILE A 7 -0.91 9.74 -15.92
C ILE A 7 -0.55 10.39 -14.58
N MET A 8 -0.73 11.71 -14.51
CA MET A 8 -0.59 12.48 -13.27
C MET A 8 -1.76 12.08 -12.38
N VAL A 9 -1.60 10.99 -11.65
CA VAL A 9 -2.62 10.45 -10.75
C VAL A 9 -1.99 10.06 -9.42
N ILE A 10 -2.79 10.16 -8.37
CA ILE A 10 -2.51 9.51 -7.10
C ILE A 10 -2.28 8.02 -7.37
N GLN A 11 -1.17 7.50 -6.90
CA GLN A 11 -0.87 6.07 -6.97
C GLN A 11 -1.14 5.42 -5.62
N PHE A 12 -1.97 4.38 -5.63
CA PHE A 12 -2.17 3.52 -4.47
C PHE A 12 -1.51 2.16 -4.72
N ILE A 13 -0.63 1.76 -3.81
CA ILE A 13 0.11 0.51 -3.85
C ILE A 13 -0.38 -0.38 -2.73
N LEU A 14 -0.91 -1.54 -3.08
CA LEU A 14 -1.25 -2.57 -2.10
C LEU A 14 -0.03 -3.45 -1.88
N SER A 15 0.69 -3.26 -0.78
CA SER A 15 1.83 -4.10 -0.40
C SER A 15 1.36 -5.45 0.14
N ALA A 16 0.40 -5.43 1.05
CA ALA A 16 -0.27 -6.62 1.57
C ALA A 16 -1.18 -7.26 0.50
N GLY A 17 -0.57 -7.94 -0.47
CA GLY A 17 -1.23 -8.42 -1.68
C GLY A 17 -2.39 -9.39 -1.46
N HIS A 18 -2.52 -9.99 -0.28
CA HIS A 18 -3.64 -10.86 0.07
C HIS A 18 -4.95 -10.07 0.33
N LEU A 19 -4.89 -8.74 0.47
CA LEU A 19 -6.07 -7.87 0.64
C LEU A 19 -6.77 -7.54 -0.69
N THR A 20 -6.53 -8.30 -1.76
CA THR A 20 -7.19 -8.11 -3.06
C THR A 20 -8.72 -8.10 -3.03
N PRO A 21 -9.44 -8.84 -2.18
CA PRO A 21 -10.90 -8.73 -2.12
C PRO A 21 -11.37 -7.31 -1.81
N MET A 22 -10.75 -6.67 -0.84
CA MET A 22 -10.98 -5.28 -0.49
C MET A 22 -10.57 -4.35 -1.65
N TYR A 23 -9.35 -4.51 -2.15
CA TYR A 23 -8.78 -3.64 -3.18
C TYR A 23 -9.61 -3.64 -4.46
N TYR A 24 -9.95 -4.82 -4.98
CA TYR A 24 -10.76 -4.92 -6.19
C TYR A 24 -12.20 -4.41 -5.98
N SER A 25 -12.76 -4.63 -4.79
CA SER A 25 -14.08 -4.09 -4.45
C SER A 25 -14.11 -2.56 -4.48
N ILE A 26 -13.07 -1.91 -3.94
CA ILE A 26 -12.92 -0.45 -3.96
C ILE A 26 -12.72 0.04 -5.39
N LEU A 27 -11.82 -0.57 -6.17
CA LEU A 27 -11.59 -0.17 -7.56
C LEU A 27 -12.86 -0.30 -8.42
N ALA A 28 -13.62 -1.39 -8.27
CA ALA A 28 -14.88 -1.56 -8.98
C ALA A 28 -15.91 -0.49 -8.59
N ARG A 29 -16.05 -0.19 -7.29
CA ARG A 29 -16.96 0.85 -6.80
C ARG A 29 -16.52 2.25 -7.23
N ALA A 30 -15.22 2.49 -7.36
CA ALA A 30 -14.66 3.73 -7.90
C ALA A 30 -14.76 3.83 -9.44
N GLY A 31 -15.33 2.82 -10.11
CA GLY A 31 -15.59 2.85 -11.56
C GLY A 31 -14.41 2.43 -12.45
N TYR A 32 -13.36 1.84 -11.89
CA TYR A 32 -12.22 1.37 -12.67
C TYR A 32 -12.57 0.19 -13.58
N PHE A 33 -13.55 -0.63 -13.19
CA PHE A 33 -14.09 -1.75 -13.95
C PHE A 33 -15.49 -2.12 -13.44
N PRO A 34 -16.30 -2.89 -14.22
CA PRO A 34 -17.65 -3.23 -13.83
C PRO A 34 -17.73 -4.04 -12.54
N ILE A 35 -18.64 -3.69 -11.63
CA ILE A 35 -18.86 -4.41 -10.36
C ILE A 35 -19.16 -5.89 -10.59
N ALA A 36 -19.92 -6.23 -11.64
CA ALA A 36 -20.23 -7.62 -11.97
C ALA A 36 -18.99 -8.49 -12.23
N GLU A 37 -17.85 -7.88 -12.61
CA GLU A 37 -16.60 -8.62 -12.81
C GLU A 37 -16.05 -9.21 -11.51
N LEU A 38 -16.43 -8.66 -10.35
CA LEU A 38 -16.02 -9.18 -9.04
C LEU A 38 -16.40 -10.65 -8.84
N GLU A 39 -17.47 -11.12 -9.47
CA GLU A 39 -17.87 -12.53 -9.45
C GLU A 39 -16.83 -13.47 -10.07
N SER A 40 -15.91 -12.96 -10.87
CA SER A 40 -14.81 -13.71 -11.45
C SER A 40 -13.58 -13.87 -10.57
N PHE A 41 -13.59 -13.28 -9.36
CA PHE A 41 -12.44 -13.29 -8.45
C PHE A 41 -11.90 -14.71 -8.23
N ARG A 42 -10.59 -14.88 -8.46
CA ARG A 42 -9.85 -16.16 -8.36
C ARG A 42 -10.34 -17.29 -9.27
N LYS A 43 -11.23 -17.02 -10.21
CA LYS A 43 -11.57 -18.04 -11.23
C LYS A 43 -10.43 -18.19 -12.24
N PHE A 44 -10.32 -19.35 -12.86
CA PHE A 44 -9.28 -19.60 -13.88
C PHE A 44 -9.43 -18.61 -15.04
N GLY A 45 -8.33 -18.04 -15.50
CA GLY A 45 -8.30 -17.11 -16.63
C GLY A 45 -8.75 -15.67 -16.33
N THR A 46 -9.34 -15.40 -15.18
CA THR A 46 -9.74 -14.03 -14.80
C THR A 46 -8.53 -13.10 -14.66
N ARG A 47 -8.76 -11.80 -14.78
CA ARG A 47 -7.76 -10.79 -14.41
C ARG A 47 -7.79 -10.43 -12.91
N LEU A 48 -8.85 -10.80 -12.18
CA LEU A 48 -8.97 -10.63 -10.73
C LEU A 48 -8.31 -11.80 -9.99
N GLN A 49 -6.98 -11.76 -9.93
CA GLN A 49 -6.17 -12.79 -9.29
C GLN A 49 -6.21 -12.68 -7.77
N GLY A 50 -5.83 -13.75 -7.05
CA GLY A 50 -5.74 -13.76 -5.58
C GLY A 50 -4.71 -12.78 -5.01
N HIS A 51 -3.72 -12.38 -5.83
CA HIS A 51 -2.79 -11.28 -5.58
C HIS A 51 -2.77 -10.38 -6.81
N PRO A 52 -2.59 -9.05 -6.66
CA PRO A 52 -2.64 -8.14 -7.79
C PRO A 52 -1.47 -8.38 -8.75
N SER A 53 -1.75 -8.25 -10.04
CA SER A 53 -0.73 -8.41 -11.08
C SER A 53 -0.93 -7.38 -12.19
N VAL A 54 0.09 -6.57 -12.44
CA VAL A 54 0.07 -5.58 -13.54
C VAL A 54 -0.06 -6.22 -14.91
N ARG A 55 0.40 -7.49 -15.06
CA ARG A 55 0.29 -8.23 -16.32
C ARG A 55 -1.15 -8.54 -16.74
N LYS A 56 -2.08 -8.46 -15.80
CA LYS A 56 -3.50 -8.70 -16.06
C LYS A 56 -4.24 -7.47 -16.58
N GLY A 57 -3.56 -6.32 -16.63
CA GLY A 57 -4.10 -5.09 -17.21
C GLY A 57 -5.33 -4.55 -16.48
N LEU A 58 -5.46 -4.81 -15.17
CA LEU A 58 -6.56 -4.27 -14.39
C LEU A 58 -6.30 -2.79 -14.11
N PRO A 59 -7.19 -1.87 -14.49
CA PRO A 59 -7.02 -0.46 -14.19
C PRO A 59 -6.92 -0.22 -12.66
N GLY A 60 -6.02 0.69 -12.28
CA GLY A 60 -5.77 1.01 -10.86
C GLY A 60 -4.74 0.10 -10.17
N VAL A 61 -4.30 -0.98 -10.82
CA VAL A 61 -3.26 -1.88 -10.30
C VAL A 61 -1.91 -1.47 -10.87
N PHE A 62 -1.08 -0.82 -10.06
CA PHE A 62 0.23 -0.29 -10.46
C PHE A 62 1.39 -1.20 -10.13
N GLN A 63 1.19 -2.15 -9.22
CA GLN A 63 2.22 -3.08 -8.76
C GLN A 63 1.66 -4.49 -8.62
N ALA A 64 2.49 -5.49 -8.92
CA ALA A 64 2.25 -6.86 -8.49
C ALA A 64 2.66 -7.01 -7.02
N ALA A 65 1.84 -7.66 -6.22
CA ALA A 65 2.11 -7.93 -4.82
C ALA A 65 1.88 -9.40 -4.48
N GLY A 66 2.44 -9.83 -3.34
CA GLY A 66 2.39 -11.23 -2.88
C GLY A 66 3.61 -11.59 -2.04
N SER A 67 4.78 -11.04 -2.38
CA SER A 67 5.96 -11.05 -1.53
C SER A 67 5.87 -9.86 -0.58
N LEU A 68 5.62 -10.13 0.70
CA LEU A 68 5.48 -9.10 1.71
C LEU A 68 6.75 -8.26 1.88
N GLY A 69 6.63 -7.04 2.35
CA GLY A 69 7.73 -6.12 2.58
C GLY A 69 8.22 -5.35 1.34
N GLN A 70 7.80 -5.72 0.12
CA GLN A 70 8.30 -5.11 -1.12
C GLN A 70 7.65 -3.78 -1.47
N GLY A 71 6.37 -3.61 -1.10
CA GLY A 71 5.55 -2.49 -1.58
C GLY A 71 6.03 -1.13 -1.12
N LEU A 72 6.58 -1.01 0.09
CA LEU A 72 7.10 0.26 0.60
C LEU A 72 8.29 0.75 -0.23
N SER A 73 9.24 -0.14 -0.57
CA SER A 73 10.37 0.20 -1.44
C SER A 73 9.93 0.67 -2.82
N VAL A 74 8.92 0.00 -3.40
CA VAL A 74 8.36 0.40 -4.70
C VAL A 74 7.65 1.74 -4.60
N ALA A 75 6.89 1.99 -3.52
CA ALA A 75 6.23 3.27 -3.28
C ALA A 75 7.22 4.42 -3.16
N ILE A 76 8.32 4.23 -2.45
CA ILE A 76 9.40 5.21 -2.33
C ILE A 76 10.04 5.49 -3.70
N GLY A 77 10.31 4.45 -4.50
CA GLY A 77 10.83 4.61 -5.86
C GLY A 77 9.88 5.39 -6.77
N ALA A 78 8.57 5.09 -6.71
CA ALA A 78 7.54 5.82 -7.45
C ALA A 78 7.44 7.29 -6.99
N ALA A 79 7.54 7.54 -5.69
CA ALA A 79 7.51 8.89 -5.12
C ALA A 79 8.73 9.72 -5.54
N LEU A 80 9.92 9.12 -5.60
CA LEU A 80 11.12 9.75 -6.14
C LEU A 80 11.00 10.08 -7.62
N ALA A 81 10.44 9.17 -8.43
CA ALA A 81 10.18 9.43 -9.84
C ALA A 81 9.22 10.63 -10.02
N LYS A 82 8.15 10.71 -9.23
CA LYS A 82 7.23 11.85 -9.23
C LYS A 82 7.95 13.16 -8.89
N LYS A 83 8.81 13.16 -7.88
CA LYS A 83 9.63 14.34 -7.56
C LYS A 83 10.53 14.77 -8.72
N ALA A 84 11.17 13.80 -9.38
CA ALA A 84 12.04 14.07 -10.54
C ALA A 84 11.26 14.66 -11.72
N ASP A 85 10.00 14.22 -11.90
CA ASP A 85 9.12 14.71 -12.96
C ASP A 85 8.34 15.99 -12.57
N ASN A 86 8.57 16.55 -11.37
CA ASN A 86 7.81 17.65 -10.81
C ASN A 86 6.29 17.36 -10.73
N ASP A 87 5.91 16.09 -10.54
CA ASP A 87 4.53 15.67 -10.32
C ASP A 87 4.17 15.86 -8.84
N PRO A 88 3.18 16.72 -8.49
CA PRO A 88 2.83 17.03 -7.12
C PRO A 88 2.03 15.92 -6.42
N HIS A 89 1.64 14.88 -7.13
CA HIS A 89 0.79 13.83 -6.56
C HIS A 89 1.58 12.93 -5.61
N ARG A 90 0.92 12.55 -4.53
CA ARG A 90 1.45 11.62 -3.53
C ARG A 90 1.31 10.17 -3.96
N VAL A 91 2.13 9.31 -3.39
CA VAL A 91 2.04 7.85 -3.47
C VAL A 91 1.58 7.31 -2.13
N TYR A 92 0.57 6.46 -2.15
CA TYR A 92 0.02 5.81 -0.96
C TYR A 92 0.37 4.33 -1.00
N VAL A 93 0.78 3.78 0.13
CA VAL A 93 1.06 2.34 0.23
C VAL A 93 0.40 1.78 1.48
N LEU A 94 -0.27 0.63 1.32
CA LEU A 94 -0.89 -0.10 2.43
C LEU A 94 -0.13 -1.39 2.70
N CYS A 95 0.42 -1.47 3.91
CA CYS A 95 1.11 -2.63 4.45
C CYS A 95 0.26 -3.27 5.55
N GLY A 96 0.43 -4.57 5.79
CA GLY A 96 -0.07 -5.23 6.99
C GLY A 96 0.90 -5.07 8.15
N ASP A 97 0.44 -5.26 9.37
CA ASP A 97 1.30 -5.22 10.57
C ASP A 97 2.29 -6.38 10.60
N GLY A 98 1.85 -7.63 10.38
CA GLY A 98 2.75 -8.77 10.24
C GLY A 98 3.75 -8.62 9.08
N GLU A 99 3.39 -7.87 8.03
CA GLU A 99 4.32 -7.51 6.96
C GLU A 99 5.48 -6.64 7.47
N THR A 100 5.28 -5.85 8.53
CA THR A 100 6.33 -5.01 9.11
C THR A 100 7.39 -5.79 9.89
N GLU A 101 7.22 -7.11 10.05
CA GLU A 101 8.26 -8.01 10.54
C GLU A 101 9.38 -8.21 9.51
N GLU A 102 9.10 -7.96 8.22
CA GLU A 102 10.09 -8.03 7.15
C GLU A 102 11.13 -6.90 7.29
N GLY A 103 12.41 -7.27 7.39
CA GLY A 103 13.52 -6.31 7.54
C GLY A 103 13.56 -5.25 6.46
N GLN A 104 13.12 -5.59 5.25
CA GLN A 104 13.07 -4.69 4.10
C GLN A 104 12.13 -3.49 4.31
N ILE A 105 11.10 -3.60 5.13
CA ILE A 105 10.26 -2.45 5.51
C ILE A 105 11.12 -1.38 6.20
N TRP A 106 11.96 -1.80 7.14
CA TRP A 106 12.81 -0.88 7.91
C TRP A 106 13.97 -0.32 7.11
N GLU A 107 14.53 -1.10 6.19
CA GLU A 107 15.51 -0.61 5.20
C GLU A 107 14.89 0.48 4.32
N ALA A 108 13.67 0.27 3.83
CA ALA A 108 12.93 1.25 3.04
C ALA A 108 12.56 2.49 3.87
N ALA A 109 12.13 2.30 5.12
CA ALA A 109 11.80 3.40 6.03
C ALA A 109 13.02 4.31 6.28
N LEU A 110 14.18 3.73 6.56
CA LEU A 110 15.45 4.46 6.74
C LEU A 110 15.82 5.25 5.47
N PHE A 111 15.72 4.60 4.32
CA PHE A 111 16.04 5.22 3.03
C PHE A 111 15.09 6.40 2.73
N GLY A 112 13.78 6.20 2.90
CA GLY A 112 12.76 7.23 2.66
C GLY A 112 12.98 8.48 3.51
N ALA A 113 13.23 8.30 4.80
CA ALA A 113 13.51 9.40 5.72
C ALA A 113 14.83 10.13 5.36
N HIS A 114 15.92 9.36 5.11
CA HIS A 114 17.22 9.94 4.74
C HIS A 114 17.12 10.80 3.47
N HIS A 115 16.41 10.33 2.46
CA HIS A 115 16.25 11.04 1.18
C HIS A 115 15.08 12.03 1.17
N LYS A 116 14.43 12.26 2.31
CA LYS A 116 13.31 13.20 2.46
C LYS A 116 12.21 12.98 1.42
N VAL A 117 11.77 11.72 1.31
CA VAL A 117 10.69 11.33 0.38
C VAL A 117 9.34 11.64 1.04
N ASP A 118 9.00 12.94 1.09
CA ASP A 118 7.85 13.51 1.80
C ASP A 118 6.52 13.42 1.02
N ASN A 119 6.56 12.86 -0.18
CA ASN A 119 5.39 12.63 -1.02
C ASN A 119 4.91 11.16 -1.02
N VAL A 120 5.35 10.36 -0.05
CA VAL A 120 4.84 9.03 0.22
C VAL A 120 4.06 9.00 1.53
N ILE A 121 2.90 8.33 1.53
CA ILE A 121 2.10 8.07 2.72
C ILE A 121 2.03 6.56 2.89
N ALA A 122 2.69 6.07 3.93
CA ALA A 122 2.66 4.66 4.31
C ALA A 122 1.59 4.44 5.38
N MET A 123 0.71 3.50 5.12
CA MET A 123 -0.33 3.07 6.07
C MET A 123 -0.01 1.66 6.51
N THR A 124 -0.17 1.39 7.80
CA THR A 124 -0.08 0.04 8.35
C THR A 124 -1.43 -0.35 8.95
N ASP A 125 -2.04 -1.39 8.40
CA ASP A 125 -3.21 -2.03 9.01
C ASP A 125 -2.74 -2.79 10.24
N TRP A 126 -2.83 -2.16 11.40
CA TRP A 126 -2.39 -2.72 12.67
C TRP A 126 -3.53 -3.48 13.37
N ASN A 127 -3.95 -4.55 12.75
CA ASN A 127 -5.05 -5.40 13.21
C ASN A 127 -4.61 -6.48 14.21
N ARG A 128 -3.30 -6.60 14.46
CA ARG A 128 -2.67 -7.55 15.40
C ARG A 128 -2.87 -9.01 15.04
N GLN A 129 -3.14 -9.31 13.77
CA GLN A 129 -3.36 -10.66 13.28
C GLN A 129 -2.46 -10.96 12.09
N GLN A 130 -1.97 -12.18 12.03
CA GLN A 130 -1.31 -12.75 10.87
C GLN A 130 -1.73 -14.22 10.71
N ILE A 131 -1.24 -14.91 9.66
CA ILE A 131 -1.70 -16.25 9.27
C ILE A 131 -1.66 -17.26 10.44
N ASP A 132 -0.58 -17.25 11.21
CA ASP A 132 -0.31 -18.28 12.23
C ASP A 132 -0.78 -17.89 13.65
N GLY A 133 -1.39 -16.71 13.81
CA GLY A 133 -1.87 -16.25 15.11
C GLY A 133 -1.85 -14.74 15.26
N THR A 134 -1.78 -14.26 16.49
CA THR A 134 -1.58 -12.85 16.75
C THR A 134 -0.14 -12.44 16.41
N THR A 135 0.06 -11.19 15.98
CA THR A 135 1.43 -10.70 15.76
C THR A 135 2.28 -10.83 17.02
N GLU A 136 1.69 -10.67 18.21
CA GLU A 136 2.41 -10.79 19.48
C GLU A 136 2.90 -12.21 19.76
N ASP A 137 2.09 -13.23 19.41
CA ASP A 137 2.46 -14.64 19.62
C ASP A 137 3.47 -15.16 18.60
N VAL A 138 3.45 -14.64 17.37
CA VAL A 138 4.29 -15.12 16.27
C VAL A 138 5.64 -14.38 16.25
N ALA A 139 5.61 -13.04 16.16
CA ALA A 139 6.79 -12.19 16.24
C ALA A 139 6.39 -10.78 16.69
N GLY A 140 6.44 -10.52 17.98
CA GLY A 140 5.92 -9.30 18.60
C GLY A 140 6.51 -8.02 18.00
N LEU A 141 5.64 -7.17 17.49
CA LEU A 141 6.03 -5.91 16.87
C LEU A 141 6.44 -4.83 17.89
N GLY A 142 6.07 -5.01 19.15
CA GLY A 142 6.26 -4.01 20.20
C GLY A 142 5.54 -2.70 19.87
N ASP A 143 6.12 -1.57 20.24
CA ASP A 143 5.57 -0.24 19.94
C ASP A 143 5.89 0.17 18.51
N LEU A 144 4.96 -0.09 17.61
CA LEU A 144 5.12 0.18 16.18
C LEU A 144 5.17 1.69 15.89
N GLU A 145 4.41 2.51 16.63
CA GLU A 145 4.42 3.96 16.50
C GLU A 145 5.80 4.52 16.82
N THR A 146 6.37 4.12 17.95
CA THR A 146 7.72 4.54 18.35
C THR A 146 8.78 4.08 17.36
N LYS A 147 8.64 2.88 16.79
CA LYS A 147 9.58 2.39 15.75
C LYS A 147 9.58 3.29 14.52
N TRP A 148 8.41 3.58 13.94
CA TRP A 148 8.32 4.45 12.78
C TRP A 148 8.89 5.85 13.06
N LYS A 149 8.58 6.43 14.23
CA LYS A 149 9.14 7.72 14.65
C LYS A 149 10.67 7.67 14.78
N ALA A 150 11.21 6.58 15.31
CA ALA A 150 12.67 6.41 15.42
C ALA A 150 13.38 6.33 14.06
N PHE A 151 12.68 5.88 13.01
CA PHE A 151 13.16 5.94 11.63
C PHE A 151 12.97 7.31 10.95
N GLY A 152 12.43 8.31 11.67
CA GLY A 152 12.30 9.68 11.18
C GLY A 152 11.01 9.95 10.40
N TRP A 153 9.97 9.14 10.62
CA TRP A 153 8.64 9.33 10.02
C TRP A 153 7.72 10.11 10.96
N ASP A 154 6.89 10.98 10.38
CA ASP A 154 5.74 11.53 11.08
C ASP A 154 4.66 10.46 11.17
N VAL A 155 4.15 10.20 12.38
CA VAL A 155 3.23 9.07 12.61
C VAL A 155 1.93 9.56 13.21
N PHE A 156 0.83 9.15 12.58
CA PHE A 156 -0.53 9.39 13.03
C PHE A 156 -1.22 8.06 13.28
N VAL A 157 -1.84 7.91 14.45
CA VAL A 157 -2.59 6.70 14.82
C VAL A 157 -4.07 7.03 14.79
N ALA A 158 -4.83 6.25 14.05
CA ALA A 158 -6.28 6.41 13.93
C ALA A 158 -6.99 5.08 14.15
N ASP A 159 -8.21 5.12 14.68
CA ASP A 159 -9.09 3.95 14.68
C ASP A 159 -9.52 3.68 13.23
N GLY A 160 -9.08 2.53 12.69
CA GLY A 160 -9.38 2.11 11.32
C GLY A 160 -10.87 1.79 11.07
N HIS A 161 -11.69 1.74 12.12
CA HIS A 161 -13.15 1.57 12.02
C HIS A 161 -13.92 2.89 12.15
N ASP A 162 -13.21 4.01 12.38
CA ASP A 162 -13.78 5.36 12.47
C ASP A 162 -13.32 6.19 11.26
N MET A 163 -14.25 6.42 10.32
CA MET A 163 -13.94 7.16 9.09
C MET A 163 -13.54 8.61 9.35
N ASP A 164 -14.12 9.24 10.37
CA ASP A 164 -13.80 10.63 10.71
C ASP A 164 -12.36 10.72 11.24
N LYS A 165 -11.93 9.76 12.06
CA LYS A 165 -10.54 9.66 12.53
C LYS A 165 -9.54 9.40 11.41
N ILE A 166 -9.91 8.56 10.44
CA ILE A 166 -9.08 8.33 9.24
C ILE A 166 -8.94 9.63 8.45
N LEU A 167 -10.05 10.34 8.21
CA LEU A 167 -10.01 11.61 7.47
C LEU A 167 -9.23 12.69 8.21
N GLU A 168 -9.36 12.79 9.53
CA GLU A 168 -8.56 13.68 10.37
C GLU A 168 -7.05 13.39 10.22
N ALA A 169 -6.66 12.11 10.22
CA ALA A 169 -5.26 11.72 10.03
C ALA A 169 -4.72 12.09 8.64
N PHE A 170 -5.53 11.99 7.59
CA PHE A 170 -5.13 12.41 6.24
C PHE A 170 -5.10 13.93 6.03
N ALA A 171 -5.73 14.70 6.91
CA ALA A 171 -5.75 16.17 6.85
C ALA A 171 -4.50 16.82 7.49
N GLN A 172 -3.66 16.04 8.19
CA GLN A 172 -2.39 16.50 8.75
C GLN A 172 -1.31 16.62 7.67
#